data_683c439197d82c05f74ba6d258b4889f
#
_entry.id   683c439197d82c05f74ba6d258b4889f
#
_cell.length_a   1.000
_cell.length_b   1.000
_cell.length_c   1.000
_cell.angle_alpha   90.00
_cell.angle_beta   90.00
_cell.angle_gamma   90.00
#
_symmetry.space_group_name_H-M   'P 1'
#
loop_
_entity.id
_entity.type
_entity.pdbx_description
1 polymer ?
#
loop_
_entity_poly.entity_id
_entity_poly.type
_entity_poly.pdbx_seq_one_letter_code
_entity_poly.pdbx_strand_id
1 'polypeptide(L)'
;MKKISTFLQISIICILSFGCSKTDSVSAPLAETTTELEKLFKHSEEFTQKIYSYENGIHAAVGYGIANSYLIEGNELNIIIDATDSVFQAEKVYAAFNAINSNPIAAIIYTHNHGDHTLGAKYFVDQQDDLPLVIAHETTAKSVEKIFGILNPII
;
A
#
# COMPACT_ATOMS: atom_id res chain seq x y z
N MET A 1 -67.60 -13.52 -57.92
CA MET A 1 -67.10 -12.29 -58.60
C MET A 1 -66.38 -11.50 -57.51
N LYS A 2 -65.04 -11.64 -57.35
CA LYS A 2 -64.24 -10.87 -56.45
C LYS A 2 -63.04 -10.27 -57.20
N LYS A 3 -62.95 -8.96 -57.21
CA LYS A 3 -61.85 -8.22 -57.77
C LYS A 3 -60.62 -8.32 -56.90
N ILE A 4 -59.51 -8.77 -57.51
CA ILE A 4 -58.18 -8.76 -56.86
C ILE A 4 -57.54 -7.43 -57.21
N SER A 5 -57.27 -6.64 -56.19
CA SER A 5 -56.53 -5.39 -56.28
C SER A 5 -55.06 -5.67 -56.08
N THR A 6 -54.26 -5.40 -57.08
CA THR A 6 -52.83 -5.58 -57.08
C THR A 6 -52.18 -4.32 -56.46
N PHE A 7 -51.67 -4.43 -55.21
CA PHE A 7 -50.87 -3.40 -54.61
C PHE A 7 -49.42 -3.56 -55.07
N LEU A 8 -48.93 -2.58 -55.76
CA LEU A 8 -47.53 -2.41 -56.18
C LEU A 8 -46.76 -1.86 -54.97
N GLN A 9 -45.95 -2.69 -54.34
CA GLN A 9 -45.03 -2.25 -53.28
C GLN A 9 -43.75 -1.75 -53.94
N ILE A 10 -43.54 -0.46 -53.84
CA ILE A 10 -42.25 0.18 -54.18
C ILE A 10 -41.35 0.06 -52.98
N SER A 11 -40.38 -0.87 -53.02
CA SER A 11 -39.32 -0.96 -52.04
C SER A 11 -38.28 0.12 -52.26
N ILE A 12 -38.28 1.13 -51.41
CA ILE A 12 -37.20 2.13 -51.36
C ILE A 12 -36.02 1.50 -50.62
N ILE A 13 -34.99 1.11 -51.34
CA ILE A 13 -33.71 0.68 -50.74
C ILE A 13 -32.96 1.94 -50.31
N CYS A 14 -33.00 2.20 -49.00
CA CYS A 14 -32.16 3.22 -48.41
C CYS A 14 -30.74 2.66 -48.26
N ILE A 15 -29.85 2.99 -49.17
CA ILE A 15 -28.41 2.69 -49.03
C ILE A 15 -27.84 3.65 -48.01
N LEU A 16 -27.75 3.21 -46.75
CA LEU A 16 -26.97 3.88 -45.71
C LEU A 16 -25.49 3.65 -46.02
N SER A 17 -24.86 4.61 -46.68
CA SER A 17 -23.40 4.69 -46.74
C SER A 17 -22.86 5.00 -45.35
N PHE A 18 -22.44 3.95 -44.63
CA PHE A 18 -21.58 4.11 -43.48
C PHE A 18 -20.25 4.65 -43.95
N GLY A 19 -20.08 5.96 -43.81
CA GLY A 19 -18.78 6.58 -43.90
C GLY A 19 -17.90 6.02 -42.79
N CYS A 20 -16.94 5.16 -43.14
CA CYS A 20 -15.87 4.75 -42.27
C CYS A 20 -15.03 6.00 -41.98
N SER A 21 -15.33 6.64 -40.84
CA SER A 21 -14.48 7.66 -40.28
C SER A 21 -13.16 7.00 -39.97
N LYS A 22 -12.08 7.35 -40.66
CA LYS A 22 -10.73 6.98 -40.25
C LYS A 22 -10.54 7.55 -38.85
N THR A 23 -10.56 6.67 -37.84
CA THR A 23 -10.01 7.00 -36.58
C THR A 23 -8.51 7.22 -36.78
N ASP A 24 -8.10 8.48 -36.77
CA ASP A 24 -6.70 8.80 -36.65
C ASP A 24 -6.25 8.15 -35.35
N SER A 25 -5.55 7.03 -35.48
CA SER A 25 -4.85 6.42 -34.36
C SER A 25 -3.82 7.45 -33.93
N VAL A 26 -4.10 8.11 -32.81
CA VAL A 26 -3.11 8.89 -32.11
C VAL A 26 -2.08 7.87 -31.59
N SER A 27 -1.11 7.56 -32.41
CA SER A 27 0.09 6.87 -31.98
C SER A 27 0.87 7.87 -31.12
N ALA A 28 0.65 7.83 -29.81
CA ALA A 28 1.57 8.47 -28.89
C ALA A 28 2.98 7.93 -29.20
N PRO A 29 3.99 8.79 -29.31
CA PRO A 29 5.32 8.34 -29.67
C PRO A 29 5.83 7.36 -28.59
N LEU A 30 5.98 6.10 -28.96
CA LEU A 30 6.48 5.02 -28.09
C LEU A 30 7.83 5.37 -27.42
N ALA A 31 8.61 6.25 -28.04
CA ALA A 31 9.91 6.69 -27.52
C ALA A 31 9.81 7.56 -26.26
N GLU A 32 8.80 8.44 -26.12
CA GLU A 32 8.61 9.26 -24.92
C GLU A 32 8.06 8.41 -23.76
N THR A 33 7.18 7.46 -24.07
CA THR A 33 6.63 6.55 -23.06
C THR A 33 7.72 5.65 -22.44
N THR A 34 8.71 5.24 -23.24
CA THR A 34 9.83 4.40 -22.76
C THR A 34 10.72 5.17 -21.79
N THR A 35 11.05 6.44 -22.09
CA THR A 35 11.88 7.27 -21.21
C THR A 35 11.22 7.60 -19.88
N GLU A 36 9.93 7.86 -19.84
CA GLU A 36 9.19 8.12 -18.60
C GLU A 36 9.02 6.84 -17.77
N LEU A 37 8.83 5.71 -18.41
CA LEU A 37 8.77 4.42 -17.75
C LEU A 37 10.14 4.03 -17.12
N GLU A 38 11.23 4.26 -17.82
CA GLU A 38 12.58 4.06 -17.27
C GLU A 38 12.86 4.96 -16.07
N LYS A 39 12.46 6.23 -16.12
CA LYS A 39 12.55 7.15 -14.98
C LYS A 39 11.73 6.66 -13.79
N LEU A 40 10.51 6.14 -14.02
CA LEU A 40 9.67 5.57 -12.99
C LEU A 40 10.32 4.36 -12.34
N PHE A 41 10.85 3.42 -13.11
CA PHE A 41 11.55 2.25 -12.58
C PHE A 41 12.78 2.66 -11.75
N LYS A 42 13.59 3.59 -12.25
CA LYS A 42 14.75 4.11 -11.53
C LYS A 42 14.34 4.77 -10.21
N HIS A 43 13.28 5.56 -10.22
CA HIS A 43 12.75 6.17 -8.99
C HIS A 43 12.22 5.12 -8.01
N SER A 44 11.60 4.03 -8.52
CA SER A 44 11.09 2.94 -7.70
C SER A 44 12.21 2.19 -6.95
N GLU A 45 13.45 2.22 -7.43
CA GLU A 45 14.59 1.62 -6.75
C GLU A 45 14.90 2.29 -5.39
N GLU A 46 14.50 3.54 -5.22
CA GLU A 46 14.66 4.28 -3.94
C GLU A 46 13.76 3.68 -2.83
N PHE A 47 12.70 2.95 -3.19
CA PHE A 47 11.75 2.32 -2.27
C PHE A 47 12.00 0.83 -2.08
N THR A 48 13.13 0.29 -2.52
CA THR A 48 13.51 -1.10 -2.23
C THR A 48 13.73 -1.30 -0.73
N GLN A 49 13.38 -2.49 -0.24
CA GLN A 49 13.55 -2.84 1.18
C GLN A 49 15.03 -2.69 1.59
N LYS A 50 15.27 -1.78 2.52
CA LYS A 50 16.61 -1.49 3.02
C LYS A 50 16.58 -0.97 4.44
N ILE A 51 17.59 -1.34 5.23
CA ILE A 51 17.87 -0.71 6.52
C ILE A 51 18.89 0.40 6.31
N TYR A 52 18.55 1.58 6.77
CA TYR A 52 19.47 2.70 6.88
C TYR A 52 19.90 2.82 8.35
N SER A 53 21.18 2.67 8.59
CA SER A 53 21.76 2.79 9.93
C SER A 53 22.41 4.17 10.10
N TYR A 54 22.05 4.82 11.18
CA TYR A 54 22.57 6.13 11.56
C TYR A 54 23.47 6.01 12.79
N GLU A 55 24.21 7.07 13.09
CA GLU A 55 24.95 7.15 14.34
C GLU A 55 24.03 7.04 15.56
N ASN A 56 24.60 6.65 16.69
CA ASN A 56 23.88 6.49 17.97
C ASN A 56 22.80 5.37 18.00
N GLY A 57 22.95 4.33 17.19
CA GLY A 57 22.10 3.15 17.28
C GLY A 57 20.65 3.38 16.78
N ILE A 58 20.49 4.21 15.76
CA ILE A 58 19.21 4.46 15.11
C ILE A 58 19.20 3.76 13.76
N HIS A 59 18.17 2.94 13.49
CA HIS A 59 18.02 2.22 12.23
C HIS A 59 16.62 2.43 11.67
N ALA A 60 16.52 2.74 10.38
CA ALA A 60 15.25 2.92 9.69
C ALA A 60 15.02 1.78 8.68
N ALA A 61 13.91 1.07 8.82
CA ALA A 61 13.42 0.10 7.84
C ALA A 61 12.59 0.83 6.79
N VAL A 62 13.15 1.02 5.59
CA VAL A 62 12.50 1.72 4.48
C VAL A 62 12.08 0.73 3.41
N GLY A 63 10.90 0.93 2.81
CA GLY A 63 10.38 0.08 1.72
C GLY A 63 9.81 -1.28 2.17
N TYR A 64 9.66 -1.51 3.46
CA TYR A 64 9.05 -2.73 4.00
C TYR A 64 7.52 -2.67 4.03
N GLY A 65 6.95 -1.48 4.16
CA GLY A 65 5.52 -1.20 4.22
C GLY A 65 5.22 0.20 3.70
N ILE A 66 4.00 0.68 3.90
CA ILE A 66 3.57 2.03 3.53
C ILE A 66 4.32 3.05 4.39
N ALA A 67 4.39 2.82 5.71
CA ALA A 67 5.18 3.61 6.64
C ALA A 67 6.53 2.94 6.93
N ASN A 68 7.51 3.77 7.32
CA ASN A 68 8.78 3.28 7.82
C ASN A 68 8.65 2.90 9.30
N SER A 69 9.48 1.95 9.73
CA SER A 69 9.65 1.60 11.14
C SER A 69 11.08 1.89 11.58
N TYR A 70 11.28 2.20 12.84
CA TYR A 70 12.59 2.54 13.35
C TYR A 70 12.93 1.70 14.57
N LEU A 71 14.18 1.22 14.62
CA LEU A 71 14.79 0.63 15.78
C LEU A 71 15.68 1.69 16.46
N ILE A 72 15.51 1.86 17.75
CA ILE A 72 16.44 2.58 18.61
C ILE A 72 17.11 1.55 19.50
N GLU A 73 18.42 1.37 19.32
CA GLU A 73 19.20 0.45 20.13
C GLU A 73 19.42 1.01 21.55
N GLY A 74 19.21 0.15 22.53
CA GLY A 74 19.65 0.38 23.88
C GLY A 74 20.72 -0.64 24.29
N ASN A 75 21.34 -0.44 25.43
CA ASN A 75 22.39 -1.33 25.94
C ASN A 75 21.84 -2.74 26.28
N GLU A 76 20.63 -2.80 26.79
CA GLU A 76 19.97 -4.06 27.22
C GLU A 76 18.61 -4.25 26.57
N LEU A 77 17.92 -3.19 26.17
CA LEU A 77 16.57 -3.18 25.65
C LEU A 77 16.46 -2.23 24.46
N ASN A 78 15.66 -2.58 23.49
CA ASN A 78 15.39 -1.81 22.28
C ASN A 78 14.06 -1.07 22.36
N ILE A 79 13.88 -0.05 21.52
CA ILE A 79 12.60 0.65 21.30
C ILE A 79 12.27 0.59 19.81
N ILE A 80 11.01 0.30 19.50
CA ILE A 80 10.47 0.39 18.15
C ILE A 80 9.62 1.67 18.02
N ILE A 81 9.82 2.43 16.95
CA ILE A 81 8.96 3.55 16.59
C ILE A 81 8.22 3.18 15.33
N ASP A 82 6.89 3.16 15.40
CA ASP A 82 5.94 2.70 14.39
C ASP A 82 6.13 1.22 14.00
N ALA A 83 5.04 0.51 13.88
CA ALA A 83 5.03 -0.94 13.78
C ALA A 83 4.56 -1.48 12.42
N THR A 84 4.57 -0.64 11.39
CA THR A 84 4.10 -0.96 10.03
C THR A 84 2.60 -1.21 9.90
N ASP A 85 2.16 -1.53 8.70
CA ASP A 85 0.77 -1.66 8.26
C ASP A 85 0.17 -3.05 8.48
N SER A 86 1.00 -4.06 8.76
CA SER A 86 0.52 -5.45 8.94
C SER A 86 1.53 -6.33 9.68
N VAL A 87 1.02 -7.43 10.27
CA VAL A 87 1.86 -8.48 10.87
C VAL A 87 2.87 -9.05 9.89
N PHE A 88 2.49 -9.18 8.62
CA PHE A 88 3.36 -9.71 7.57
C PHE A 88 4.56 -8.80 7.27
N GLN A 89 4.35 -7.48 7.27
CA GLN A 89 5.44 -6.53 7.09
C GLN A 89 6.27 -6.40 8.38
N ALA A 90 5.62 -6.43 9.53
CA ALA A 90 6.29 -6.41 10.84
C ALA A 90 7.24 -7.60 11.03
N GLU A 91 6.89 -8.79 10.55
CA GLU A 91 7.78 -9.96 10.54
C GLU A 91 9.10 -9.68 9.82
N LYS A 92 9.03 -9.09 8.63
CA LYS A 92 10.23 -8.76 7.85
C LYS A 92 11.07 -7.67 8.50
N VAL A 93 10.42 -6.64 9.04
CA VAL A 93 11.09 -5.57 9.76
C VAL A 93 11.75 -6.10 11.03
N TYR A 94 11.03 -6.92 11.82
CA TYR A 94 11.58 -7.55 13.01
C TYR A 94 12.81 -8.39 12.69
N ALA A 95 12.74 -9.23 11.65
CA ALA A 95 13.88 -10.06 11.24
C ALA A 95 15.10 -9.21 10.87
N ALA A 96 14.88 -8.10 10.15
CA ALA A 96 15.96 -7.18 9.76
C ALA A 96 16.57 -6.44 10.98
N PHE A 97 15.73 -5.99 11.91
CA PHE A 97 16.20 -5.33 13.14
C PHE A 97 16.90 -6.30 14.09
N ASN A 98 16.36 -7.51 14.28
CA ASN A 98 16.93 -8.53 15.13
C ASN A 98 18.31 -9.00 14.64
N ALA A 99 18.58 -8.92 13.33
CA ALA A 99 19.90 -9.19 12.77
C ALA A 99 20.94 -8.09 13.11
N ILE A 100 20.50 -6.88 13.48
CA ILE A 100 21.35 -5.77 13.91
C ILE A 100 21.57 -5.84 15.42
N ASN A 101 20.46 -5.87 16.18
CA ASN A 101 20.46 -5.94 17.64
C ASN A 101 19.31 -6.82 18.12
N SER A 102 19.62 -7.92 18.77
CA SER A 102 18.66 -8.92 19.26
C SER A 102 18.19 -8.68 20.71
N ASN A 103 18.48 -7.52 21.29
CA ASN A 103 17.97 -7.17 22.61
C ASN A 103 16.44 -7.16 22.62
N PRO A 104 15.79 -7.53 23.74
CA PRO A 104 14.34 -7.47 23.87
C PRO A 104 13.79 -6.05 23.63
N ILE A 105 12.56 -5.97 23.18
CA ILE A 105 11.87 -4.69 22.95
C ILE A 105 11.22 -4.23 24.25
N ALA A 106 11.65 -3.09 24.78
CA ALA A 106 11.06 -2.48 25.96
C ALA A 106 9.78 -1.70 25.66
N ALA A 107 9.73 -1.05 24.49
CA ALA A 107 8.59 -0.22 24.12
C ALA A 107 8.37 -0.17 22.61
N ILE A 108 7.10 0.03 22.26
CA ILE A 108 6.65 0.38 20.90
C ILE A 108 6.00 1.75 21.01
N ILE A 109 6.49 2.73 20.25
CA ILE A 109 5.99 4.11 20.25
C ILE A 109 5.28 4.38 18.94
N TYR A 110 4.02 4.79 18.97
CA TYR A 110 3.31 5.23 17.78
C TYR A 110 3.44 6.74 17.60
N THR A 111 3.92 7.17 16.44
CA THR A 111 3.96 8.59 16.09
C THR A 111 2.55 9.16 15.97
N HIS A 112 1.62 8.36 15.44
CA HIS A 112 0.21 8.69 15.34
C HIS A 112 -0.67 7.43 15.14
N ASN A 113 -1.96 7.60 14.96
CA ASN A 113 -2.98 6.54 15.02
C ASN A 113 -3.33 5.86 13.69
N HIS A 114 -2.64 6.15 12.59
CA HIS A 114 -2.92 5.49 11.33
C HIS A 114 -2.51 4.01 11.33
N GLY A 115 -3.23 3.18 10.56
CA GLY A 115 -3.03 1.74 10.54
C GLY A 115 -1.65 1.31 10.06
N ASP A 116 -1.06 2.04 9.12
CA ASP A 116 0.28 1.81 8.60
C ASP A 116 1.41 2.05 9.62
N HIS A 117 1.09 2.62 10.79
CA HIS A 117 2.00 2.80 11.92
C HIS A 117 1.72 1.86 13.10
N THR A 118 0.53 1.22 13.13
CA THR A 118 0.06 0.52 14.34
C THR A 118 -0.30 -0.96 14.13
N LEU A 119 -0.73 -1.37 12.94
CA LEU A 119 -1.35 -2.69 12.74
C LEU A 119 -0.37 -3.87 12.81
N GLY A 120 0.92 -3.65 12.62
CA GLY A 120 1.96 -4.67 12.75
C GLY A 120 2.42 -4.93 14.18
N ALA A 121 2.03 -4.12 15.17
CA ALA A 121 2.54 -4.17 16.54
C ALA A 121 2.39 -5.53 17.21
N LYS A 122 1.30 -6.24 16.89
CA LYS A 122 1.08 -7.58 17.43
C LYS A 122 2.26 -8.52 17.19
N TYR A 123 2.89 -8.48 16.00
CA TYR A 123 4.02 -9.33 15.71
C TYR A 123 5.20 -9.02 16.62
N PHE A 124 5.55 -7.75 16.81
CA PHE A 124 6.63 -7.35 17.71
C PHE A 124 6.37 -7.79 19.14
N VAL A 125 5.14 -7.66 19.62
CA VAL A 125 4.73 -8.07 20.98
C VAL A 125 4.83 -9.59 21.15
N ASP A 126 4.35 -10.37 20.19
CA ASP A 126 4.36 -11.83 20.24
C ASP A 126 5.79 -12.43 20.25
N GLN A 127 6.81 -11.66 19.88
CA GLN A 127 8.21 -12.10 19.90
C GLN A 127 8.91 -11.82 21.25
N GLN A 128 8.22 -11.24 22.23
CA GLN A 128 8.81 -10.89 23.52
C GLN A 128 8.29 -11.81 24.62
N ASP A 129 9.17 -12.19 25.55
CA ASP A 129 8.81 -12.91 26.78
C ASP A 129 8.03 -12.00 27.74
N ASP A 130 8.47 -10.75 27.86
CA ASP A 130 7.80 -9.71 28.64
C ASP A 130 7.06 -8.75 27.69
N LEU A 131 5.85 -8.32 28.08
CA LEU A 131 5.05 -7.40 27.27
C LEU A 131 5.72 -6.02 27.19
N PRO A 132 6.07 -5.53 25.98
CA PRO A 132 6.60 -4.19 25.83
C PRO A 132 5.53 -3.14 26.13
N LEU A 133 5.96 -1.97 26.58
CA LEU A 133 5.09 -0.81 26.73
C LEU A 133 4.65 -0.31 25.33
N VAL A 134 3.34 -0.10 25.15
CA VAL A 134 2.83 0.60 23.98
C VAL A 134 2.55 2.05 24.34
N ILE A 135 3.31 2.97 23.76
CA ILE A 135 3.23 4.41 24.03
C ILE A 135 2.61 5.11 22.82
N ALA A 136 1.52 5.83 23.03
CA ALA A 136 0.81 6.54 22.00
C ALA A 136 0.09 7.76 22.59
N HIS A 137 -0.36 8.66 21.71
CA HIS A 137 -1.25 9.74 22.13
C HIS A 137 -2.55 9.16 22.72
N GLU A 138 -3.13 9.81 23.74
CA GLU A 138 -4.33 9.35 24.45
C GLU A 138 -5.54 9.06 23.55
N THR A 139 -5.63 9.73 22.39
CA THR A 139 -6.73 9.54 21.42
C THR A 139 -6.54 8.32 20.52
N THR A 140 -5.37 7.70 20.51
CA THR A 140 -5.02 6.63 19.56
C THR A 140 -5.92 5.41 19.72
N ALA A 141 -6.09 4.90 20.94
CA ALA A 141 -6.96 3.76 21.20
C ALA A 141 -8.37 3.99 20.69
N LYS A 142 -8.96 5.15 21.00
CA LYS A 142 -10.31 5.53 20.57
C LYS A 142 -10.43 5.64 19.04
N SER A 143 -9.39 6.11 18.37
CA SER A 143 -9.36 6.21 16.90
C SER A 143 -9.29 4.84 16.26
N VAL A 144 -8.48 3.93 16.81
CA VAL A 144 -8.36 2.55 16.35
C VAL A 144 -9.68 1.81 16.55
N GLU A 145 -10.31 1.90 17.73
CA GLU A 145 -11.63 1.32 18.01
C GLU A 145 -12.69 1.81 17.02
N LYS A 146 -12.69 3.09 16.68
CA LYS A 146 -13.61 3.67 15.70
C LYS A 146 -13.44 3.05 14.32
N ILE A 147 -12.20 2.86 13.86
CA ILE A 147 -11.90 2.24 12.57
C ILE A 147 -12.41 0.79 12.55
N PHE A 148 -12.08 0.00 13.56
CA PHE A 148 -12.55 -1.39 13.66
C PHE A 148 -14.07 -1.48 13.86
N GLY A 149 -14.70 -0.55 14.58
CA GLY A 149 -16.14 -0.49 14.72
C GLY A 149 -16.88 -0.19 13.41
N ILE A 150 -16.27 0.59 12.50
CA ILE A 150 -16.83 0.86 11.17
C ILE A 150 -16.67 -0.36 10.24
N LEU A 151 -15.57 -1.08 10.36
CA LEU A 151 -15.26 -2.23 9.50
C LEU A 151 -15.93 -3.52 9.97
N ASN A 152 -16.23 -3.65 11.26
CA ASN A 152 -16.79 -4.85 11.87
C ASN A 152 -18.15 -5.31 11.29
N PRO A 153 -19.05 -4.45 10.77
CA PRO A 153 -20.27 -4.88 10.09
C PRO A 153 -20.04 -5.45 8.69
N ILE A 154 -18.81 -5.41 8.17
CA ILE A 154 -18.47 -5.78 6.79
C ILE A 154 -17.73 -7.12 6.73
N ILE A 155 -17.24 -7.60 7.87
CA ILE A 155 -16.57 -8.89 8.05
C ILE A 155 -17.52 -9.87 8.74
#